data_7893a971da36ed8981d16ab64f9fb6db
#
_entry.id   7893a971da36ed8981d16ab64f9fb6db
#
_cell.length_a   1.000
_cell.length_b   1.000
_cell.length_c   1.000
_cell.angle_alpha   90.00
_cell.angle_beta   90.00
_cell.angle_gamma   90.00
#
_symmetry.space_group_name_H-M   'P 1'
#
loop_
_entity.id
_entity.type
_entity.pdbx_description
1 polymer ?
#
loop_
_entity_poly.entity_id
_entity_poly.type
_entity_poly.pdbx_seq_one_letter_code
_entity_poly.pdbx_strand_id
1 'polypeptide(L)' 'MKTVKEMIQALGTVAYVALSLRVSQRTMYLWIANNEIGRAHRLNVYNMLRDAGYTEVTLKQINELQPTKKETAKC' A
#
# COMPACT_ATOMS: atom_id res chain seq x y z
N MET A 1 2.33 6.72 -9.42
CA MET A 1 1.92 6.64 -8.01
C MET A 1 3.12 6.56 -7.12
N LYS A 2 3.19 7.43 -6.14
CA LYS A 2 4.37 7.49 -5.28
C LYS A 2 4.12 7.13 -3.82
N THR A 3 2.88 7.00 -3.41
CA THR A 3 2.57 6.70 -2.02
C THR A 3 1.56 5.58 -1.91
N VAL A 4 1.52 4.97 -0.73
CA VAL A 4 0.55 3.92 -0.45
C VAL A 4 -0.87 4.47 -0.55
N LYS A 5 -1.07 5.71 -0.10
CA LYS A 5 -2.39 6.32 -0.17
C LYS A 5 -2.89 6.41 -1.61
N GLU A 6 -2.00 6.81 -2.53
CA GLU A 6 -2.37 6.92 -3.93
C GLU A 6 -2.70 5.54 -4.52
N MET A 7 -1.94 4.53 -4.15
CA MET A 7 -2.17 3.17 -4.64
C MET A 7 -3.52 2.65 -4.19
N ILE A 8 -3.86 2.86 -2.91
CA ILE A 8 -5.13 2.40 -2.39
C ILE A 8 -6.29 3.16 -3.02
N GLN A 9 -6.15 4.47 -3.18
CA GLN A 9 -7.19 5.27 -3.81
C GLN A 9 -7.43 4.86 -5.27
N ALA A 10 -6.38 4.47 -5.96
CA ALA A 10 -6.50 4.01 -7.33
C ALA A 10 -7.25 2.68 -7.41
N LEU A 11 -7.14 1.85 -6.39
CA LEU A 11 -7.82 0.55 -6.36
C LEU A 11 -9.25 0.66 -5.85
N GLY A 12 -9.60 1.76 -5.20
CA GLY A 12 -10.94 1.94 -4.65
C GLY A 12 -10.90 2.53 -3.27
N THR A 13 -11.66 1.94 -2.35
CA THR A 13 -11.70 2.43 -0.98
C THR A 13 -10.81 1.58 -0.08
N VAL A 14 -10.48 2.12 1.09
CA VAL A 14 -9.72 1.36 2.09
C VAL A 14 -10.48 0.07 2.45
N ALA A 15 -11.80 0.17 2.62
CA ALA A 15 -12.59 -1.00 2.98
C ALA A 15 -12.52 -2.09 1.91
N TYR A 16 -12.62 -1.71 0.64
CA TYR A 16 -12.56 -2.67 -0.44
C TYR A 16 -11.19 -3.35 -0.53
N VAL A 17 -10.14 -2.57 -0.46
CA VAL A 17 -8.78 -3.12 -0.59
C VAL A 17 -8.45 -3.99 0.63
N ALA A 18 -8.86 -3.56 1.82
CA ALA A 18 -8.63 -4.35 3.03
C ALA A 18 -9.31 -5.70 2.92
N LEU A 19 -10.55 -5.72 2.44
CA LEU A 19 -11.28 -6.97 2.28
C LEU A 19 -10.60 -7.86 1.23
N SER A 20 -10.15 -7.27 0.13
CA SER A 20 -9.49 -8.01 -0.93
C SER A 20 -8.19 -8.63 -0.47
N LEU A 21 -7.45 -7.95 0.39
CA LEU A 21 -6.18 -8.44 0.90
C LEU A 21 -6.34 -9.23 2.20
N ARG A 22 -7.55 -9.27 2.74
CA ARG A 22 -7.86 -9.97 4.00
C ARG A 22 -7.07 -9.39 5.17
N VAL A 23 -6.98 -8.08 5.22
CA VAL A 23 -6.36 -7.39 6.35
C VAL A 23 -7.40 -6.45 6.95
N SER A 24 -7.16 -5.99 8.18
CA SER A 24 -8.10 -5.07 8.80
C SER A 24 -7.93 -3.69 8.21
N GLN A 25 -8.96 -2.87 8.29
CA GLN A 25 -8.86 -1.48 7.84
C GLN A 25 -7.83 -0.73 8.68
N ARG A 26 -7.69 -1.08 9.95
CA ARG A 26 -6.68 -0.48 10.81
C ARG A 26 -5.29 -0.70 10.23
N THR A 27 -5.00 -1.92 9.76
CA THR A 27 -3.71 -2.21 9.13
C THR A 27 -3.52 -1.34 7.89
N MET A 28 -4.57 -1.15 7.10
CA MET A 28 -4.49 -0.30 5.92
C MET A 28 -4.15 1.15 6.29
N TYR A 29 -4.77 1.67 7.33
CA TYR A 29 -4.48 3.04 7.77
C TYR A 29 -3.06 3.18 8.29
N LEU A 30 -2.52 2.13 8.93
CA LEU A 30 -1.13 2.13 9.35
C LEU A 30 -0.19 2.16 8.15
N TRP A 31 -0.50 1.41 7.10
CA TRP A 31 0.29 1.44 5.87
C TRP A 31 0.28 2.84 5.25
N ILE A 32 -0.90 3.48 5.22
CA ILE A 32 -1.01 4.82 4.65
C ILE A 32 -0.19 5.80 5.49
N ALA A 33 -0.32 5.74 6.81
CA ALA A 33 0.39 6.64 7.69
C ALA A 33 1.90 6.50 7.60
N ASN A 34 2.38 5.26 7.45
CA ASN A 34 3.80 5.00 7.39
C ASN A 34 4.36 4.98 5.96
N ASN A 35 3.49 5.04 4.98
CA ASN A 35 3.83 4.95 3.56
C ASN A 35 4.61 3.67 3.27
N GLU A 36 4.13 2.56 3.82
CA GLU A 36 4.79 1.29 3.68
C GLU A 36 3.75 0.18 3.67
N ILE A 37 3.85 -0.76 2.75
CA ILE A 37 2.93 -1.90 2.67
C ILE A 37 3.58 -3.09 3.35
N GLY A 38 2.83 -3.82 4.14
CA GLY A 38 3.33 -5.01 4.79
C GLY A 38 3.96 -5.97 3.79
N ARG A 39 5.14 -6.49 4.13
CA ARG A 39 5.90 -7.31 3.20
C ARG A 39 5.11 -8.46 2.60
N ALA A 40 4.30 -9.12 3.39
CA ALA A 40 3.53 -10.27 2.93
C ALA A 40 2.46 -9.90 1.90
N HIS A 41 2.11 -8.62 1.79
CA HIS A 41 1.02 -8.19 0.92
C HIS A 41 1.48 -7.38 -0.29
N ARG A 42 2.77 -7.17 -0.44
CA ARG A 42 3.28 -6.30 -1.53
C ARG A 42 2.99 -6.87 -2.90
N LEU A 43 3.20 -8.17 -3.07
CA LEU A 43 2.93 -8.80 -4.35
C LEU A 43 1.44 -8.74 -4.69
N ASN A 44 0.59 -8.92 -3.70
CA ASN A 44 -0.85 -8.88 -3.93
C ASN A 44 -1.28 -7.48 -4.36
N VAL A 45 -0.74 -6.43 -3.73
CA VAL A 45 -1.04 -5.05 -4.12
C VAL A 45 -0.55 -4.79 -5.54
N TYR A 46 0.66 -5.26 -5.86
CA TYR A 46 1.21 -5.11 -7.20
C TYR A 46 0.28 -5.76 -8.24
N ASN A 47 -0.18 -6.97 -7.97
CA ASN A 47 -1.06 -7.67 -8.89
C ASN A 47 -2.39 -6.95 -9.06
N MET A 48 -2.95 -6.43 -7.97
CA MET A 48 -4.21 -5.68 -8.03
C MET A 48 -4.05 -4.42 -8.89
N LEU A 49 -2.95 -3.71 -8.73
CA LEU A 49 -2.69 -2.50 -9.50
C LEU A 49 -2.52 -2.83 -10.98
N ARG A 50 -1.79 -3.89 -11.28
CA ARG A 50 -1.61 -4.31 -12.66
C ARG A 50 -2.93 -4.70 -13.29
N ASP A 51 -3.76 -5.45 -12.56
CA ASP A 51 -5.06 -5.88 -13.10
C ASP A 51 -6.00 -4.68 -13.30
N ALA A 52 -5.81 -3.62 -12.54
CA ALA A 52 -6.60 -2.42 -12.70
C ALA A 52 -6.08 -1.49 -13.80
N GLY A 53 -4.98 -1.87 -14.45
CA GLY A 53 -4.43 -1.07 -15.53
C GLY A 53 -3.29 -0.15 -15.18
N TYR A 54 -2.83 -0.17 -13.92
CA TYR A 54 -1.76 0.72 -13.49
C TYR A 54 -0.41 0.01 -13.65
N THR A 55 0.00 -0.20 -14.90
CA THR A 55 1.20 -0.96 -15.21
C THR A 55 2.48 -0.18 -14.95
N GLU A 56 2.40 1.11 -14.69
CA GLU A 56 3.59 1.90 -14.40
C GLU A 56 4.14 1.64 -13.01
N VAL A 57 3.34 1.03 -12.12
CA VAL A 57 3.79 0.71 -10.78
C VAL A 57 4.45 -0.66 -10.81
N THR A 58 5.67 -0.77 -10.30
CA THR A 58 6.40 -2.03 -10.27
C THR A 58 6.52 -2.56 -8.86
N LEU A 59 6.79 -3.84 -8.72
CA LEU A 59 7.00 -4.44 -7.41
C LEU A 59 8.21 -3.82 -6.73
N LYS A 60 9.23 -3.50 -7.50
CA LYS A 60 10.42 -2.82 -6.96
C LYS A 60 10.04 -1.48 -6.35
N GLN A 61 9.18 -0.72 -7.02
CA GLN A 61 8.74 0.56 -6.52
C GLN A 61 8.01 0.39 -5.19
N ILE A 62 7.16 -0.63 -5.08
CA ILE A 62 6.43 -0.89 -3.85
C ILE A 62 7.40 -1.27 -2.73
N ASN A 63 8.40 -2.09 -3.02
CA ASN A 63 9.39 -2.50 -2.03
C ASN A 63 10.29 -1.35 -1.58
N GLU A 64 10.48 -0.36 -2.43
CA GLU A 64 11.34 0.77 -2.14
C GLU A 64 10.62 2.03 -1.68
N LEU A 65 9.35 1.94 -1.30
CA LEU A 65 8.64 3.08 -0.78
C LEU A 65 9.37 3.61 0.45
N GLN A 66 9.41 4.93 0.57
CA GLN A 66 10.12 5.58 1.67
C GLN A 66 9.17 5.74 2.86
N PRO A 67 9.41 5.06 3.96
CA PRO A 67 8.57 5.22 5.14
C PRO A 67 8.61 6.64 5.67
N THR A 68 7.45 7.11 6.16
CA THR A 68 7.38 8.47 6.65
C THR A 68 7.33 8.54 8.16
N LYS A 69 7.50 7.44 8.84
CA LYS A 69 7.37 7.42 10.25
C LYS A 69 8.58 7.79 11.04
N LYS A 70 9.51 8.44 10.42
CA LYS A 70 10.72 8.76 11.05
C LYS A 70 10.57 9.30 12.41
N GLU A 71 9.61 10.02 12.64
CA GLU A 71 9.49 10.63 13.88
C GLU A 71 9.16 9.68 14.90
N THR A 72 8.69 8.74 14.57
CA THR A 72 8.33 7.92 15.53
C THR A 72 9.37 7.31 16.13
N ALA A 73 10.11 7.44 15.55
CA ALA A 73 11.07 6.78 16.13
C ALA A 73 11.29 7.19 17.48
N LYS A 74 10.92 7.42 17.58
CA LYS A 74 11.07 7.55 18.59
C LYS A 74 10.57 7.27 19.37
N CYS A 75 10.13 7.17 19.16
CA CYS A 75 9.75 6.97 19.86
C CYS A 75 10.01 6.56 20.39
#